data_aab0199f9fbe037143b35c54aa1cc08c
#
_entry.id   aab0199f9fbe037143b35c54aa1cc08c
#
_cell.length_a   1.000
_cell.length_b   1.000
_cell.length_c   1.000
_cell.angle_alpha   90.00
_cell.angle_beta   90.00
_cell.angle_gamma   90.00
#
_symmetry.space_group_name_H-M   'P 1'
#
loop_
_entity.id
_entity.type
_entity.pdbx_description
1 polymer ?
#
loop_
_entity_poly.entity_id
_entity_poly.type
_entity_poly.pdbx_seq_one_letter_code
_entity_poly.pdbx_strand_id
1 'polypeptide(L)'
;SGGAEIFESKDQAFKNYVQEAAEGQLSAQKEAVTSGSSIAGGREQKQMAFTTLLGSEEEAAAFLADVQDMAAMTNYTYDEITGYAKSLVKPFGADKSLDILTTLSDASAALSLNESDNAVLIAGLSRMKLTDKTTQEYLNYFSERGIDVYEALSKWGDAAAVAEKVTRGEIRGSEAVEEILAYMQEQYGGLSEQMAGTYAGMVDNLADAEANAEAAYGEGYNEKRKEGIQAQMDWLNSGAMDEANRAIGAWQAELENTKEQYQREAMEAMMETDEYQQAQAEGDAAEMGRLIMQAKVQGMNEYNASEGAQLALESELALAAAIRDDARSDQAYWDAGYRKSQEYSKGLAAGMASALVGTGSETTTGLSVEERRYGNWRRGGYYDEDGVWRSHAAGLERVPYDGYAALLHEGERVLTARE
;
A
#
# COMPACT_ATOMS: atom_id res chain seq x y z
N SER A 1 15.65 -51.17 -7.52
CA SER A 1 15.69 -49.74 -8.01
C SER A 1 14.49 -48.91 -7.50
N GLY A 2 13.30 -49.46 -7.38
CA GLY A 2 12.12 -48.70 -6.94
C GLY A 2 12.12 -48.14 -5.52
N GLY A 3 12.88 -48.71 -4.58
CA GLY A 3 12.97 -48.22 -3.21
C GLY A 3 13.81 -46.94 -3.05
N ALA A 4 14.86 -46.82 -3.84
CA ALA A 4 15.74 -45.64 -3.81
C ALA A 4 15.04 -44.40 -4.42
N GLU A 5 14.30 -44.58 -5.49
CA GLU A 5 13.52 -43.50 -6.14
C GLU A 5 12.40 -42.95 -5.24
N ILE A 6 11.75 -43.81 -4.44
CA ILE A 6 10.74 -43.40 -3.48
C ILE A 6 11.37 -42.63 -2.30
N PHE A 7 12.56 -43.00 -1.86
CA PHE A 7 13.29 -42.32 -0.80
C PHE A 7 13.79 -40.94 -1.28
N GLU A 8 14.35 -40.82 -2.49
CA GLU A 8 14.75 -39.56 -3.07
C GLU A 8 13.58 -38.60 -3.26
N SER A 9 12.40 -39.06 -3.71
CA SER A 9 11.24 -38.23 -3.87
C SER A 9 10.68 -37.68 -2.55
N LYS A 10 10.73 -38.48 -1.46
CA LYS A 10 10.30 -38.07 -0.12
C LYS A 10 11.28 -37.10 0.54
N ASP A 11 12.58 -37.30 0.34
CA ASP A 11 13.62 -36.40 0.83
C ASP A 11 13.52 -35.04 0.13
N GLN A 12 13.27 -35.04 -1.16
CA GLN A 12 13.04 -33.78 -1.93
C GLN A 12 11.76 -33.07 -1.50
N ALA A 13 10.67 -33.81 -1.29
CA ALA A 13 9.43 -33.23 -0.79
C ALA A 13 9.58 -32.61 0.61
N PHE A 14 10.34 -33.27 1.49
CA PHE A 14 10.66 -32.73 2.81
C PHE A 14 11.54 -31.47 2.74
N LYS A 15 12.56 -31.47 1.89
CA LYS A 15 13.40 -30.28 1.65
C LYS A 15 12.59 -29.11 1.13
N ASN A 16 11.69 -29.35 0.17
CA ASN A 16 10.80 -28.31 -0.35
C ASN A 16 9.87 -27.76 0.74
N TYR A 17 9.29 -28.62 1.57
CA TYR A 17 8.45 -28.20 2.69
C TYR A 17 9.20 -27.34 3.71
N VAL A 18 10.44 -27.75 4.08
CA VAL A 18 11.27 -26.98 5.02
C VAL A 18 11.67 -25.64 4.40
N GLN A 19 11.95 -25.61 3.11
CA GLN A 19 12.30 -24.38 2.40
C GLN A 19 11.09 -23.44 2.30
N GLU A 20 9.93 -23.94 1.93
CA GLU A 20 8.68 -23.15 1.90
C GLU A 20 8.31 -22.60 3.27
N ALA A 21 8.47 -23.40 4.33
CA ALA A 21 8.24 -22.95 5.69
C ALA A 21 9.23 -21.85 6.12
N ALA A 22 10.52 -21.98 5.76
CA ALA A 22 11.53 -20.99 6.06
C ALA A 22 11.31 -19.68 5.26
N GLU A 23 10.95 -19.78 3.98
CA GLU A 23 10.60 -18.63 3.14
C GLU A 23 9.33 -17.93 3.67
N GLY A 24 8.33 -18.69 4.11
CA GLY A 24 7.13 -18.17 4.76
C GLY A 24 7.43 -17.42 6.06
N GLN A 25 8.30 -17.97 6.92
CA GLN A 25 8.71 -17.28 8.15
C GLN A 25 9.52 -16.01 7.87
N LEU A 26 10.42 -16.03 6.89
CA LEU A 26 11.20 -14.85 6.51
C LEU A 26 10.31 -13.75 5.90
N SER A 27 9.32 -14.14 5.11
CA SER A 27 8.32 -13.23 4.56
C SER A 27 7.46 -12.60 5.65
N ALA A 28 6.97 -13.40 6.58
CA ALA A 28 6.18 -12.93 7.73
C ALA A 28 6.99 -11.99 8.64
N GLN A 29 8.26 -12.29 8.91
CA GLN A 29 9.13 -11.39 9.67
C GLN A 29 9.36 -10.05 8.95
N LYS A 30 9.55 -10.09 7.64
CA LYS A 30 9.75 -8.87 6.83
C LYS A 30 8.47 -8.03 6.78
N GLU A 31 7.32 -8.67 6.71
CA GLU A 31 6.02 -8.04 6.77
C GLU A 31 5.76 -7.42 8.14
N ALA A 32 6.03 -8.15 9.23
CA ALA A 32 5.93 -7.66 10.60
C ALA A 32 6.85 -6.46 10.87
N VAL A 33 8.09 -6.45 10.33
CA VAL A 33 8.98 -5.26 10.41
C VAL A 33 8.35 -4.07 9.69
N THR A 34 7.81 -4.29 8.50
CA THR A 34 7.26 -3.19 7.68
C THR A 34 5.97 -2.63 8.28
N SER A 35 5.04 -3.51 8.66
CA SER A 35 3.77 -3.16 9.30
C SER A 35 4.01 -2.53 10.67
N GLY A 36 4.74 -3.22 11.54
CA GLY A 36 5.02 -2.76 12.89
C GLY A 36 5.78 -1.43 12.92
N SER A 37 6.77 -1.24 12.04
CA SER A 37 7.50 0.03 11.92
C SER A 37 6.58 1.18 11.48
N SER A 38 5.63 0.92 10.59
CA SER A 38 4.65 1.92 10.16
C SER A 38 3.69 2.28 11.28
N ILE A 39 3.12 1.30 11.98
CA ILE A 39 2.21 1.50 13.11
C ILE A 39 2.93 2.27 14.23
N ALA A 40 4.12 1.84 14.61
CA ALA A 40 4.92 2.51 15.64
C ALA A 40 5.27 3.96 15.26
N GLY A 41 5.65 4.21 14.00
CA GLY A 41 5.89 5.57 13.49
C GLY A 41 4.64 6.46 13.56
N GLY A 42 3.48 5.91 13.23
CA GLY A 42 2.20 6.60 13.37
C GLY A 42 1.86 6.92 14.84
N ARG A 43 2.13 5.98 15.76
CA ARG A 43 1.93 6.18 17.21
C ARG A 43 2.88 7.26 17.78
N GLU A 44 4.13 7.25 17.37
CA GLU A 44 5.08 8.31 17.74
C GLU A 44 4.60 9.70 17.32
N GLN A 45 4.08 9.84 16.09
CA GLN A 45 3.50 11.09 15.63
C GLN A 45 2.26 11.51 16.44
N LYS A 46 1.40 10.55 16.82
CA LYS A 46 0.26 10.80 17.69
C LYS A 46 0.70 11.23 19.09
N GLN A 47 1.71 10.57 19.68
CA GLN A 47 2.32 10.98 20.94
C GLN A 47 2.77 12.43 20.90
N MET A 48 3.48 12.85 19.85
CA MET A 48 3.93 14.25 19.69
C MET A 48 2.74 15.21 19.55
N ALA A 49 1.70 14.82 18.80
CA ALA A 49 0.51 15.64 18.62
C ALA A 49 -0.26 15.82 19.94
N PHE A 50 -0.45 14.76 20.71
CA PHE A 50 -1.13 14.82 22.01
C PHE A 50 -0.27 15.49 23.08
N THR A 51 1.05 15.35 23.06
CA THR A 51 1.97 16.16 23.88
C THR A 51 1.74 17.66 23.67
N THR A 52 1.56 18.07 22.41
CA THR A 52 1.25 19.47 22.09
C THR A 52 -0.15 19.89 22.56
N LEU A 53 -1.14 19.01 22.44
CA LEU A 53 -2.54 19.29 22.81
C LEU A 53 -2.73 19.36 24.33
N LEU A 54 -2.08 18.48 25.08
CA LEU A 54 -2.19 18.34 26.53
C LEU A 54 -1.12 19.16 27.28
N GLY A 55 -0.03 19.52 26.59
CA GLY A 55 1.07 20.32 27.16
C GLY A 55 2.09 19.51 27.96
N SER A 56 1.95 18.19 28.04
CA SER A 56 2.82 17.28 28.79
C SER A 56 2.98 15.96 28.04
N GLU A 57 4.20 15.45 27.95
CA GLU A 57 4.51 14.14 27.37
C GLU A 57 3.95 13.00 28.25
N GLU A 58 4.02 13.17 29.58
CA GLU A 58 3.50 12.18 30.53
C GLU A 58 1.97 12.08 30.44
N GLU A 59 1.26 13.23 30.39
CA GLU A 59 -0.20 13.25 30.22
C GLU A 59 -0.61 12.67 28.87
N ALA A 60 0.14 12.96 27.80
CA ALA A 60 -0.12 12.39 26.49
C ALA A 60 0.08 10.87 26.48
N ALA A 61 1.12 10.37 27.12
CA ALA A 61 1.38 8.92 27.20
C ALA A 61 0.27 8.21 27.98
N ALA A 62 -0.14 8.77 29.13
CA ALA A 62 -1.23 8.23 29.93
C ALA A 62 -2.55 8.22 29.13
N PHE A 63 -2.89 9.35 28.49
CA PHE A 63 -4.09 9.45 27.67
C PHE A 63 -4.10 8.45 26.51
N LEU A 64 -2.98 8.25 25.82
CA LEU A 64 -2.90 7.29 24.71
C LEU A 64 -2.92 5.83 25.17
N ALA A 65 -2.48 5.55 26.41
CA ALA A 65 -2.67 4.24 27.03
C ALA A 65 -4.17 3.97 27.31
N ASP A 66 -4.88 4.94 27.87
CA ASP A 66 -6.34 4.85 28.10
C ASP A 66 -7.11 4.70 26.76
N VAL A 67 -6.66 5.37 25.70
CA VAL A 67 -7.19 5.19 24.34
C VAL A 67 -6.98 3.76 23.84
N GLN A 68 -5.82 3.17 24.11
CA GLN A 68 -5.54 1.79 23.72
C GLN A 68 -6.43 0.80 24.48
N ASP A 69 -6.62 1.02 25.78
CA ASP A 69 -7.52 0.21 26.60
C ASP A 69 -8.98 0.36 26.12
N MET A 70 -9.40 1.57 25.74
CA MET A 70 -10.71 1.81 25.18
C MET A 70 -10.92 1.10 23.83
N ALA A 71 -9.94 1.10 22.95
CA ALA A 71 -10.01 0.36 21.69
C ALA A 71 -10.22 -1.15 21.91
N ALA A 72 -9.57 -1.72 22.90
CA ALA A 72 -9.74 -3.14 23.26
C ALA A 72 -11.14 -3.50 23.84
N MET A 73 -11.91 -2.51 24.29
CA MET A 73 -13.21 -2.71 24.95
C MET A 73 -14.41 -2.20 24.13
N THR A 74 -14.16 -1.55 23.00
CA THR A 74 -15.21 -0.95 22.17
C THR A 74 -15.07 -1.43 20.72
N ASN A 75 -16.00 -1.00 19.87
CA ASN A 75 -15.94 -1.23 18.43
C ASN A 75 -15.16 -0.14 17.66
N TYR A 76 -14.47 0.75 18.37
CA TYR A 76 -13.60 1.74 17.76
C TYR A 76 -12.15 1.29 17.75
N THR A 77 -11.48 1.52 16.66
CA THR A 77 -10.02 1.31 16.54
C THR A 77 -9.24 2.41 17.27
N TYR A 78 -7.99 2.13 17.63
CA TYR A 78 -7.06 3.11 18.20
C TYR A 78 -6.96 4.39 17.35
N ASP A 79 -6.99 4.24 16.02
CA ASP A 79 -6.88 5.34 15.09
C ASP A 79 -8.10 6.22 15.06
N GLU A 80 -9.29 5.65 15.10
CA GLU A 80 -10.56 6.37 15.20
C GLU A 80 -10.65 7.15 16.51
N ILE A 81 -10.37 6.48 17.64
CA ILE A 81 -10.42 7.14 18.97
C ILE A 81 -9.46 8.33 19.03
N THR A 82 -8.20 8.15 18.58
CA THR A 82 -7.24 9.26 18.53
C THR A 82 -7.66 10.39 17.59
N GLY A 83 -8.29 10.05 16.47
CA GLY A 83 -8.86 11.01 15.52
C GLY A 83 -9.97 11.86 16.16
N TYR A 84 -10.91 11.23 16.82
CA TYR A 84 -12.04 11.86 17.51
C TYR A 84 -11.59 12.68 18.71
N ALA A 85 -10.68 12.13 19.51
CA ALA A 85 -10.17 12.78 20.71
C ALA A 85 -9.52 14.14 20.42
N LYS A 86 -8.85 14.31 19.31
CA LYS A 86 -8.27 15.61 18.88
C LYS A 86 -9.29 16.74 18.87
N SER A 87 -10.54 16.43 18.52
CA SER A 87 -11.64 17.41 18.46
C SER A 87 -12.30 17.64 19.84
N LEU A 88 -12.18 16.69 20.75
CA LEU A 88 -12.83 16.72 22.06
C LEU A 88 -11.93 17.26 23.18
N VAL A 89 -10.63 16.97 23.14
CA VAL A 89 -9.69 17.33 24.22
C VAL A 89 -9.70 18.84 24.52
N LYS A 90 -9.71 19.67 23.49
CA LYS A 90 -9.70 21.13 23.71
C LYS A 90 -10.97 21.67 24.37
N PRO A 91 -12.21 21.29 23.95
CA PRO A 91 -13.42 21.78 24.59
C PRO A 91 -13.78 21.11 25.94
N PHE A 92 -13.35 19.85 26.16
CA PHE A 92 -13.80 19.04 27.29
C PHE A 92 -12.70 18.63 28.28
N GLY A 93 -11.42 18.64 27.85
CA GLY A 93 -10.30 18.05 28.58
C GLY A 93 -10.13 16.57 28.30
N ALA A 94 -9.01 15.99 28.72
CA ALA A 94 -8.62 14.61 28.41
C ALA A 94 -9.65 13.60 28.96
N ASP A 95 -9.89 13.61 30.29
CA ASP A 95 -10.74 12.62 30.96
C ASP A 95 -12.17 12.61 30.40
N LYS A 96 -12.80 13.80 30.29
CA LYS A 96 -14.16 13.89 29.73
C LYS A 96 -14.23 13.53 28.25
N SER A 97 -13.13 13.63 27.50
CA SER A 97 -13.12 13.22 26.09
C SER A 97 -13.29 11.72 25.97
N LEU A 98 -12.67 10.93 26.84
CA LEU A 98 -12.84 9.47 26.86
C LEU A 98 -14.25 9.07 27.30
N ASP A 99 -14.82 9.72 28.33
CA ASP A 99 -16.20 9.48 28.74
C ASP A 99 -17.20 9.74 27.60
N ILE A 100 -16.99 10.84 26.86
CA ILE A 100 -17.80 11.18 25.68
C ILE A 100 -17.67 10.14 24.59
N LEU A 101 -16.45 9.69 24.32
CA LEU A 101 -16.18 8.66 23.28
C LEU A 101 -16.79 7.31 23.67
N THR A 102 -16.77 6.93 24.95
CA THR A 102 -17.47 5.74 25.43
C THR A 102 -18.98 5.85 25.19
N THR A 103 -19.60 6.99 25.55
CA THR A 103 -21.02 7.23 25.30
C THR A 103 -21.37 7.21 23.81
N LEU A 104 -20.51 7.78 22.96
CA LEU A 104 -20.67 7.75 21.50
C LEU A 104 -20.51 6.35 20.93
N SER A 105 -19.56 5.55 21.45
CA SER A 105 -19.37 4.15 21.06
C SER A 105 -20.64 3.33 21.33
N ASP A 106 -21.24 3.50 22.52
CA ASP A 106 -22.47 2.84 22.87
C ASP A 106 -23.64 3.23 21.96
N ALA A 107 -23.80 4.52 21.67
CA ALA A 107 -24.81 5.00 20.75
C ALA A 107 -24.53 4.50 19.29
N SER A 108 -23.28 4.45 18.87
CA SER A 108 -22.90 3.92 17.56
C SER A 108 -23.22 2.45 17.42
N ALA A 109 -22.98 1.67 18.47
CA ALA A 109 -23.34 0.27 18.53
C ALA A 109 -24.87 0.08 18.42
N ALA A 110 -25.65 0.91 19.12
CA ALA A 110 -27.12 0.86 19.10
C ALA A 110 -27.74 1.25 17.77
N LEU A 111 -27.21 2.31 17.15
CA LEU A 111 -27.80 2.98 15.99
C LEU A 111 -27.08 2.63 14.68
N SER A 112 -26.07 1.76 14.73
CA SER A 112 -25.22 1.36 13.59
C SER A 112 -24.61 2.56 12.87
N LEU A 113 -24.06 3.52 13.64
CA LEU A 113 -23.43 4.71 13.11
C LEU A 113 -22.04 4.39 12.55
N ASN A 114 -21.70 5.00 11.43
CA ASN A 114 -20.40 4.88 10.82
C ASN A 114 -19.44 5.99 11.29
N GLU A 115 -18.18 5.93 10.85
CA GLU A 115 -17.13 6.90 11.18
C GLU A 115 -17.54 8.35 10.86
N SER A 116 -18.15 8.59 9.70
CA SER A 116 -18.63 9.91 9.29
C SER A 116 -19.74 10.44 10.20
N ASP A 117 -20.65 9.58 10.63
CA ASP A 117 -21.72 9.94 11.55
C ASP A 117 -21.16 10.35 12.89
N ASN A 118 -20.21 9.58 13.43
CA ASN A 118 -19.52 9.92 14.67
C ASN A 118 -18.77 11.24 14.59
N ALA A 119 -18.07 11.49 13.49
CA ALA A 119 -17.38 12.77 13.27
C ALA A 119 -18.34 13.97 13.31
N VAL A 120 -19.53 13.82 12.74
CA VAL A 120 -20.58 14.87 12.79
C VAL A 120 -21.13 15.10 14.19
N LEU A 121 -21.40 14.03 14.95
CA LEU A 121 -21.85 14.13 16.34
C LEU A 121 -20.80 14.83 17.21
N ILE A 122 -19.53 14.44 17.08
CA ILE A 122 -18.41 15.04 17.79
C ILE A 122 -18.26 16.54 17.43
N ALA A 123 -18.41 16.88 16.14
CA ALA A 123 -18.39 18.28 15.72
C ALA A 123 -19.53 19.07 16.33
N GLY A 124 -20.72 18.49 16.45
CA GLY A 124 -21.88 19.10 17.13
C GLY A 124 -21.59 19.38 18.60
N LEU A 125 -21.16 18.37 19.35
CA LEU A 125 -20.79 18.50 20.77
C LEU A 125 -19.71 19.54 21.00
N SER A 126 -18.64 19.47 20.20
CA SER A 126 -17.51 20.39 20.31
C SER A 126 -17.89 21.83 20.01
N ARG A 127 -18.69 22.08 18.97
CA ARG A 127 -19.17 23.43 18.62
C ARG A 127 -20.11 24.01 19.65
N MET A 128 -21.08 23.20 20.13
CA MET A 128 -21.98 23.63 21.21
C MET A 128 -21.17 24.00 22.46
N LYS A 129 -20.20 23.20 22.87
CA LYS A 129 -19.35 23.46 24.03
C LYS A 129 -18.50 24.71 23.88
N LEU A 130 -17.82 24.86 22.72
CA LEU A 130 -16.89 25.98 22.47
C LEU A 130 -17.59 27.33 22.32
N THR A 131 -18.77 27.35 21.69
CA THR A 131 -19.53 28.58 21.48
C THR A 131 -20.49 28.89 22.63
N ASP A 132 -20.74 27.92 23.49
CA ASP A 132 -21.78 27.92 24.53
C ASP A 132 -23.16 28.26 23.96
N LYS A 133 -23.44 27.83 22.73
CA LYS A 133 -24.73 28.06 22.04
C LYS A 133 -25.29 26.74 21.52
N THR A 134 -26.59 26.58 21.67
CA THR A 134 -27.38 25.53 21.05
C THR A 134 -28.09 26.13 19.82
N THR A 135 -27.95 25.48 18.67
CA THR A 135 -28.64 25.85 17.45
C THR A 135 -29.46 24.69 16.90
N GLN A 136 -30.49 24.97 16.10
CA GLN A 136 -31.28 23.93 15.44
C GLN A 136 -30.41 23.06 14.55
N GLU A 137 -29.41 23.66 13.86
CA GLU A 137 -28.46 22.94 13.03
C GLU A 137 -27.69 21.87 13.83
N TYR A 138 -27.19 22.24 15.03
CA TYR A 138 -26.42 21.29 15.84
C TYR A 138 -27.33 20.19 16.40
N LEU A 139 -28.57 20.47 16.74
CA LEU A 139 -29.54 19.47 17.17
C LEU A 139 -29.89 18.49 16.04
N ASN A 140 -29.99 18.98 14.81
CA ASN A 140 -30.25 18.14 13.65
C ASN A 140 -29.14 17.08 13.42
N TYR A 141 -27.88 17.39 13.74
CA TYR A 141 -26.80 16.40 13.65
C TYR A 141 -27.09 15.11 14.42
N PHE A 142 -27.75 15.24 15.57
CA PHE A 142 -28.14 14.11 16.40
C PHE A 142 -29.46 13.48 15.94
N SER A 143 -30.48 14.28 15.65
CA SER A 143 -31.80 13.79 15.26
C SER A 143 -31.74 12.98 13.95
N GLU A 144 -30.95 13.43 12.97
CA GLU A 144 -30.74 12.74 11.70
C GLU A 144 -30.08 11.38 11.87
N ARG A 145 -29.41 11.15 13.00
CA ARG A 145 -28.73 9.90 13.36
C ARG A 145 -29.48 9.06 14.37
N GLY A 146 -30.74 9.38 14.59
CA GLY A 146 -31.63 8.59 15.46
C GLY A 146 -31.55 8.91 16.95
N ILE A 147 -30.85 9.97 17.35
CA ILE A 147 -30.80 10.42 18.76
C ILE A 147 -31.90 11.44 18.99
N ASP A 148 -32.83 11.13 19.89
CA ASP A 148 -33.96 12.03 20.23
C ASP A 148 -33.50 13.18 21.12
N VAL A 149 -33.00 14.25 20.49
CA VAL A 149 -32.54 15.45 21.20
C VAL A 149 -33.64 16.23 21.87
N TYR A 150 -34.88 16.11 21.40
CA TYR A 150 -36.01 16.80 22.05
C TYR A 150 -36.41 16.11 23.36
N GLU A 151 -36.35 14.79 23.39
CA GLU A 151 -36.49 14.04 24.65
C GLU A 151 -35.30 14.32 25.59
N ALA A 152 -34.08 14.32 25.07
CA ALA A 152 -32.88 14.70 25.85
C ALA A 152 -33.02 16.10 26.50
N LEU A 153 -33.64 17.02 25.79
CA LEU A 153 -33.81 18.41 26.24
C LEU A 153 -35.20 18.67 26.89
N SER A 154 -35.93 17.62 27.25
CA SER A 154 -37.31 17.72 27.80
C SER A 154 -37.43 18.53 29.09
N LYS A 155 -36.35 18.72 29.84
CA LYS A 155 -36.33 19.61 31.00
C LYS A 155 -36.69 21.06 30.67
N TRP A 156 -36.55 21.49 29.41
CA TRP A 156 -36.95 22.82 28.96
C TRP A 156 -38.35 22.89 28.35
N GLY A 157 -39.08 21.79 28.30
CA GLY A 157 -40.44 21.68 27.81
C GLY A 157 -40.60 20.63 26.70
N ASP A 158 -41.75 20.68 26.04
CA ASP A 158 -41.96 19.82 24.86
C ASP A 158 -41.10 20.23 23.64
N ALA A 159 -41.13 19.46 22.58
CA ALA A 159 -40.31 19.71 21.39
C ALA A 159 -40.50 21.12 20.79
N ALA A 160 -41.73 21.65 20.83
CA ALA A 160 -42.03 22.99 20.35
C ALA A 160 -41.41 24.07 21.24
N ALA A 161 -41.52 23.92 22.56
CA ALA A 161 -40.92 24.83 23.54
C ALA A 161 -39.38 24.79 23.47
N VAL A 162 -38.80 23.61 23.32
CA VAL A 162 -37.34 23.46 23.12
C VAL A 162 -36.91 24.19 21.87
N ALA A 163 -37.55 23.95 20.72
CA ALA A 163 -37.20 24.61 19.45
C ALA A 163 -37.31 26.15 19.55
N GLU A 164 -38.33 26.66 20.22
CA GLU A 164 -38.50 28.10 20.47
C GLU A 164 -37.36 28.66 21.34
N LYS A 165 -37.04 28.01 22.46
CA LYS A 165 -35.94 28.41 23.35
C LYS A 165 -34.57 28.35 22.68
N VAL A 166 -34.31 27.33 21.86
CA VAL A 166 -33.10 27.22 21.04
C VAL A 166 -33.01 28.42 20.08
N THR A 167 -34.10 28.75 19.39
CA THR A 167 -34.17 29.92 18.48
C THR A 167 -33.89 31.23 19.20
N ARG A 168 -34.34 31.37 20.45
CA ARG A 168 -34.08 32.55 21.29
C ARG A 168 -32.71 32.56 21.95
N GLY A 169 -31.95 31.45 21.85
CA GLY A 169 -30.65 31.30 22.52
C GLY A 169 -30.73 31.17 24.02
N GLU A 170 -31.87 30.68 24.55
CA GLU A 170 -32.12 30.51 25.98
C GLU A 170 -31.52 29.20 26.54
N ILE A 171 -31.12 28.24 25.66
CA ILE A 171 -30.46 27.00 26.04
C ILE A 171 -28.96 27.14 25.72
N ARG A 172 -28.15 27.10 26.79
CA ARG A 172 -26.69 27.15 26.64
C ARG A 172 -26.15 25.87 26.04
N GLY A 173 -25.11 26.01 25.22
CA GLY A 173 -24.50 24.86 24.56
C GLY A 173 -23.90 23.85 25.54
N SER A 174 -23.27 24.34 26.63
CA SER A 174 -22.72 23.47 27.68
C SER A 174 -23.80 22.64 28.38
N GLU A 175 -24.98 23.25 28.67
CA GLU A 175 -26.11 22.56 29.31
C GLU A 175 -26.77 21.55 28.35
N ALA A 176 -26.95 21.90 27.08
CA ALA A 176 -27.48 20.99 26.08
C ALA A 176 -26.59 19.76 25.87
N VAL A 177 -25.29 19.97 25.83
CA VAL A 177 -24.31 18.85 25.71
C VAL A 177 -24.41 17.88 26.87
N GLU A 178 -24.51 18.39 28.12
CA GLU A 178 -24.63 17.55 29.31
C GLU A 178 -25.91 16.69 29.27
N GLU A 179 -27.05 17.26 28.88
CA GLU A 179 -28.30 16.51 28.78
C GLU A 179 -28.34 15.53 27.64
N ILE A 180 -27.78 15.89 26.47
CA ILE A 180 -27.69 14.98 25.32
C ILE A 180 -26.80 13.77 25.68
N LEU A 181 -25.64 14.01 26.29
CA LEU A 181 -24.76 12.92 26.72
C LEU A 181 -25.39 12.05 27.81
N ALA A 182 -26.08 12.66 28.79
CA ALA A 182 -26.80 11.92 29.82
C ALA A 182 -27.92 11.05 29.24
N TYR A 183 -28.68 11.58 28.28
CA TYR A 183 -29.70 10.82 27.56
C TYR A 183 -29.09 9.65 26.77
N MET A 184 -28.01 9.88 26.04
CA MET A 184 -27.35 8.83 25.30
C MET A 184 -26.83 7.73 26.25
N GLN A 185 -26.22 8.10 27.36
CA GLN A 185 -25.74 7.14 28.34
C GLN A 185 -26.90 6.34 29.01
N GLU A 186 -28.05 6.96 29.25
CA GLU A 186 -29.22 6.26 29.78
C GLU A 186 -29.83 5.28 28.77
N GLN A 187 -29.89 5.69 27.50
CA GLN A 187 -30.55 4.90 26.47
C GLN A 187 -29.65 3.76 25.92
N TYR A 188 -28.34 3.99 25.80
CA TYR A 188 -27.44 3.11 25.07
C TYR A 188 -26.28 2.56 25.90
N GLY A 189 -26.07 3.04 27.13
CA GLY A 189 -24.88 2.76 27.93
C GLY A 189 -24.56 1.28 28.09
N GLY A 190 -23.31 0.93 27.88
CA GLY A 190 -22.77 -0.44 28.01
C GLY A 190 -23.03 -1.35 26.81
N LEU A 191 -23.60 -0.86 25.71
CA LEU A 191 -23.89 -1.69 24.54
C LEU A 191 -22.64 -2.03 23.74
N SER A 192 -21.69 -1.11 23.63
CA SER A 192 -20.42 -1.35 22.92
C SER A 192 -19.61 -2.47 23.58
N GLU A 193 -19.55 -2.50 24.91
CA GLU A 193 -18.89 -3.58 25.67
C GLU A 193 -19.58 -4.93 25.44
N GLN A 194 -20.91 -4.95 25.41
CA GLN A 194 -21.66 -6.18 25.11
C GLN A 194 -21.39 -6.65 23.66
N MET A 195 -21.29 -5.74 22.70
CA MET A 195 -20.98 -6.06 21.30
C MET A 195 -19.53 -6.53 21.13
N ALA A 196 -18.58 -5.97 21.86
CA ALA A 196 -17.19 -6.44 21.90
C ALA A 196 -17.08 -7.90 22.37
N GLY A 197 -18.00 -8.39 23.21
CA GLY A 197 -18.10 -9.78 23.62
C GLY A 197 -18.75 -10.74 22.59
N THR A 198 -19.24 -10.24 21.47
CA THR A 198 -19.77 -11.08 20.38
C THR A 198 -18.62 -11.68 19.55
N TYR A 199 -18.92 -12.71 18.75
CA TYR A 199 -17.88 -13.31 17.88
C TYR A 199 -17.23 -12.27 16.94
N ALA A 200 -18.02 -11.38 16.34
CA ALA A 200 -17.50 -10.33 15.47
C ALA A 200 -16.62 -9.34 16.25
N GLY A 201 -17.10 -8.84 17.40
CA GLY A 201 -16.33 -7.95 18.27
C GLY A 201 -15.03 -8.60 18.78
N MET A 202 -15.06 -9.90 19.10
CA MET A 202 -13.84 -10.61 19.48
C MET A 202 -12.82 -10.73 18.34
N VAL A 203 -13.26 -10.88 17.09
CA VAL A 203 -12.39 -10.90 15.92
C VAL A 203 -11.76 -9.53 15.70
N ASP A 204 -12.53 -8.45 15.82
CA ASP A 204 -12.03 -7.09 15.69
C ASP A 204 -11.01 -6.76 16.80
N ASN A 205 -11.33 -7.11 18.05
CA ASN A 205 -10.42 -6.94 19.19
C ASN A 205 -9.13 -7.78 19.06
N LEU A 206 -9.20 -8.96 18.43
CA LEU A 206 -8.00 -9.76 18.13
C LEU A 206 -7.10 -9.03 17.12
N ALA A 207 -7.66 -8.45 16.07
CA ALA A 207 -6.90 -7.68 15.09
C ALA A 207 -6.21 -6.46 15.73
N ASP A 208 -6.88 -5.77 16.65
CA ASP A 208 -6.28 -4.67 17.42
C ASP A 208 -5.15 -5.16 18.35
N ALA A 209 -5.32 -6.31 18.98
CA ALA A 209 -4.28 -6.92 19.81
C ALA A 209 -3.05 -7.34 18.97
N GLU A 210 -3.25 -7.89 17.77
CA GLU A 210 -2.18 -8.19 16.82
C GLU A 210 -1.46 -6.91 16.37
N ALA A 211 -2.19 -5.86 16.01
CA ALA A 211 -1.61 -4.55 15.66
C ALA A 211 -0.81 -3.93 16.82
N ASN A 212 -1.26 -4.13 18.07
CA ASN A 212 -0.52 -3.69 19.25
C ASN A 212 0.80 -4.45 19.43
N ALA A 213 0.80 -5.77 19.21
CA ALA A 213 2.01 -6.58 19.26
C ALA A 213 3.01 -6.21 18.14
N GLU A 214 2.51 -5.97 16.93
CA GLU A 214 3.32 -5.48 15.81
C GLU A 214 3.90 -4.09 16.09
N ALA A 215 3.13 -3.18 16.69
CA ALA A 215 3.59 -1.85 17.07
C ALA A 215 4.74 -1.93 18.05
N ALA A 216 4.65 -2.76 19.10
CA ALA A 216 5.73 -2.94 20.06
C ALA A 216 7.03 -3.46 19.41
N TYR A 217 6.91 -4.37 18.45
CA TYR A 217 8.05 -4.81 17.64
C TYR A 217 8.63 -3.66 16.81
N GLY A 218 7.76 -2.87 16.17
CA GLY A 218 8.13 -1.72 15.36
C GLY A 218 8.80 -0.61 16.15
N GLU A 219 8.38 -0.36 17.39
CA GLU A 219 9.00 0.62 18.30
C GLU A 219 10.48 0.29 18.55
N GLY A 220 10.78 -0.95 18.92
CA GLY A 220 12.16 -1.39 19.14
C GLY A 220 13.01 -1.32 17.86
N TYR A 221 12.42 -1.67 16.71
CA TYR A 221 13.09 -1.55 15.42
C TYR A 221 13.36 -0.08 15.06
N ASN A 222 12.36 0.79 15.17
CA ASN A 222 12.45 2.21 14.79
C ASN A 222 13.46 2.95 15.67
N GLU A 223 13.48 2.67 16.97
CA GLU A 223 14.45 3.29 17.89
C GLU A 223 15.89 3.05 17.43
N LYS A 224 16.22 1.81 17.11
CA LYS A 224 17.58 1.48 16.63
C LYS A 224 17.82 1.92 15.19
N ARG A 225 16.82 1.88 14.34
CA ARG A 225 16.94 2.26 12.94
C ARG A 225 17.14 3.76 12.75
N LYS A 226 16.57 4.61 13.63
CA LYS A 226 16.77 6.07 13.64
C LYS A 226 18.25 6.46 13.67
N GLU A 227 19.06 5.79 14.49
CA GLU A 227 20.51 6.05 14.58
C GLU A 227 21.18 5.86 13.21
N GLY A 228 20.85 4.77 12.52
CA GLY A 228 21.42 4.50 11.20
C GLY A 228 20.88 5.43 10.10
N ILE A 229 19.61 5.81 10.18
CA ILE A 229 19.01 6.79 9.25
C ILE A 229 19.66 8.16 9.44
N GLN A 230 19.83 8.60 10.67
CA GLN A 230 20.47 9.88 10.97
C GLN A 230 21.92 9.91 10.44
N ALA A 231 22.70 8.86 10.71
CA ALA A 231 24.07 8.76 10.21
C ALA A 231 24.13 8.78 8.66
N GLN A 232 23.18 8.12 8.00
CA GLN A 232 23.09 8.13 6.55
C GLN A 232 22.69 9.50 6.00
N MET A 233 21.75 10.19 6.66
CA MET A 233 21.34 11.55 6.31
C MET A 233 22.50 12.53 6.48
N ASP A 234 23.22 12.44 7.59
CA ASP A 234 24.38 13.31 7.86
C ASP A 234 25.47 13.10 6.81
N TRP A 235 25.73 11.85 6.44
CA TRP A 235 26.68 11.51 5.38
C TRP A 235 26.25 12.05 4.02
N LEU A 236 25.00 11.86 3.61
CA LEU A 236 24.46 12.38 2.36
C LEU A 236 24.46 13.90 2.32
N ASN A 237 24.03 14.56 3.43
CA ASN A 237 23.96 16.01 3.53
C ASN A 237 25.36 16.67 3.64
N SER A 238 26.40 15.91 3.97
CA SER A 238 27.77 16.42 3.99
C SER A 238 28.30 16.79 2.60
N GLY A 239 27.63 16.36 1.53
CA GLY A 239 28.05 16.55 0.15
C GLY A 239 29.26 15.69 -0.25
N ALA A 240 29.70 14.77 0.61
CA ALA A 240 30.87 13.92 0.36
C ALA A 240 30.77 13.10 -0.93
N MET A 241 29.53 12.76 -1.34
CA MET A 241 29.27 12.01 -2.57
C MET A 241 28.87 12.87 -3.77
N ASP A 242 28.66 14.17 -3.59
CA ASP A 242 28.13 15.03 -4.67
C ASP A 242 29.05 15.10 -5.88
N GLU A 243 30.34 15.22 -5.63
CA GLU A 243 31.34 15.27 -6.69
C GLU A 243 31.47 13.91 -7.40
N ALA A 244 31.50 12.82 -6.64
CA ALA A 244 31.53 11.47 -7.15
C ALA A 244 30.27 11.14 -7.97
N ASN A 245 29.09 11.50 -7.47
CA ASN A 245 27.83 11.27 -8.18
C ASN A 245 27.74 12.10 -9.47
N ARG A 246 28.24 13.35 -9.48
CA ARG A 246 28.33 14.13 -10.71
C ARG A 246 29.31 13.52 -11.69
N ALA A 247 30.45 13.03 -11.23
CA ALA A 247 31.42 12.34 -12.11
C ALA A 247 30.85 11.05 -12.70
N ILE A 248 30.17 10.23 -11.88
CA ILE A 248 29.48 9.02 -12.33
C ILE A 248 28.41 9.35 -13.38
N GLY A 249 27.56 10.35 -13.11
CA GLY A 249 26.51 10.77 -14.03
C GLY A 249 27.08 11.30 -15.37
N ALA A 250 28.15 12.08 -15.31
CA ALA A 250 28.84 12.56 -16.51
C ALA A 250 29.44 11.41 -17.32
N TRP A 251 30.08 10.47 -16.64
CA TRP A 251 30.66 9.29 -17.29
C TRP A 251 29.58 8.39 -17.94
N GLN A 252 28.45 8.15 -17.26
CA GLN A 252 27.33 7.40 -17.85
C GLN A 252 26.76 8.08 -19.09
N ALA A 253 26.59 9.40 -19.05
CA ALA A 253 26.14 10.18 -20.20
C ALA A 253 27.14 10.11 -21.36
N GLU A 254 28.44 10.11 -21.09
CA GLU A 254 29.48 9.94 -22.10
C GLU A 254 29.43 8.58 -22.76
N LEU A 255 29.21 7.50 -21.99
CA LEU A 255 29.00 6.16 -22.52
C LEU A 255 27.78 6.08 -23.44
N GLU A 256 26.65 6.68 -23.03
CA GLU A 256 25.43 6.73 -23.84
C GLU A 256 25.67 7.51 -25.15
N ASN A 257 26.27 8.68 -25.08
CA ASN A 257 26.61 9.50 -26.25
C ASN A 257 27.56 8.75 -27.23
N THR A 258 28.56 8.07 -26.67
CA THR A 258 29.49 7.27 -27.44
C THR A 258 28.80 6.10 -28.15
N LYS A 259 27.90 5.40 -27.46
CA LYS A 259 27.08 4.34 -28.02
C LYS A 259 26.20 4.81 -29.17
N GLU A 260 25.54 5.95 -28.99
CA GLU A 260 24.72 6.56 -30.02
C GLU A 260 25.58 7.03 -31.22
N GLN A 261 26.80 7.54 -30.97
CA GLN A 261 27.72 7.92 -31.99
C GLN A 261 28.14 6.74 -32.87
N TYR A 262 28.59 5.61 -32.28
CA TYR A 262 28.95 4.39 -33.02
C TYR A 262 27.78 3.88 -33.89
N GLN A 263 26.55 3.90 -33.34
CA GLN A 263 25.38 3.47 -34.11
C GLN A 263 25.08 4.40 -35.28
N ARG A 264 25.20 5.72 -35.07
CA ARG A 264 24.97 6.73 -36.11
C ARG A 264 26.02 6.62 -37.22
N GLU A 265 27.30 6.56 -36.87
CA GLU A 265 28.39 6.44 -37.85
C GLU A 265 28.24 5.16 -38.67
N ALA A 266 27.90 4.04 -38.07
CA ALA A 266 27.64 2.79 -38.79
C ALA A 266 26.44 2.91 -39.75
N MET A 267 25.36 3.58 -39.31
CA MET A 267 24.18 3.81 -40.18
C MET A 267 24.53 4.77 -41.34
N GLU A 268 25.27 5.84 -41.08
CA GLU A 268 25.71 6.78 -42.11
C GLU A 268 26.60 6.08 -43.13
N ALA A 269 27.58 5.30 -42.68
CA ALA A 269 28.42 4.49 -43.57
C ALA A 269 27.61 3.50 -44.41
N MET A 270 26.58 2.87 -43.83
CA MET A 270 25.70 1.97 -44.59
C MET A 270 24.90 2.72 -45.65
N MET A 271 24.42 3.93 -45.38
CA MET A 271 23.68 4.75 -46.33
C MET A 271 24.54 5.17 -47.55
N GLU A 272 25.87 5.19 -47.41
CA GLU A 272 26.80 5.49 -48.48
C GLU A 272 27.16 4.26 -49.35
N THR A 273 26.77 3.05 -48.97
CA THR A 273 27.02 1.84 -49.72
C THR A 273 26.20 1.73 -51.00
N ASP A 274 26.76 1.10 -52.04
CA ASP A 274 26.05 0.87 -53.30
C ASP A 274 24.76 0.06 -53.10
N GLU A 275 24.78 -0.87 -52.15
CA GLU A 275 23.60 -1.74 -51.83
C GLU A 275 22.44 -0.89 -51.29
N TYR A 276 22.69 0.04 -50.37
CA TYR A 276 21.66 0.91 -49.84
C TYR A 276 21.16 1.90 -50.90
N GLN A 277 22.06 2.48 -51.67
CA GLN A 277 21.74 3.42 -52.76
C GLN A 277 20.86 2.74 -53.83
N GLN A 278 21.15 1.47 -54.14
CA GLN A 278 20.34 0.68 -55.08
C GLN A 278 18.94 0.43 -54.50
N ALA A 279 18.85 -0.04 -53.26
CA ALA A 279 17.56 -0.26 -52.60
C ALA A 279 16.73 1.04 -52.53
N GLN A 280 17.37 2.18 -52.30
CA GLN A 280 16.73 3.49 -52.30
C GLN A 280 16.22 3.87 -53.70
N ALA A 281 17.00 3.62 -54.74
CA ALA A 281 16.61 3.92 -56.14
C ALA A 281 15.43 3.03 -56.60
N GLU A 282 15.39 1.79 -56.16
CA GLU A 282 14.31 0.84 -56.42
C GLU A 282 13.07 1.05 -55.52
N GLY A 283 13.17 1.88 -54.48
CA GLY A 283 12.10 2.13 -53.53
C GLY A 283 11.81 0.94 -52.58
N ASP A 284 12.79 0.01 -52.43
CA ASP A 284 12.67 -1.15 -51.57
C ASP A 284 12.85 -0.77 -50.08
N ALA A 285 11.73 -0.40 -49.44
CA ALA A 285 11.74 -0.01 -48.05
C ALA A 285 12.12 -1.16 -47.08
N ALA A 286 11.88 -2.40 -47.48
CA ALA A 286 12.20 -3.56 -46.65
C ALA A 286 13.71 -3.80 -46.63
N GLU A 287 14.35 -3.73 -47.79
CA GLU A 287 15.81 -3.88 -47.90
C GLU A 287 16.55 -2.71 -47.24
N MET A 288 16.11 -1.46 -47.46
CA MET A 288 16.67 -0.32 -46.74
C MET A 288 16.57 -0.50 -45.22
N GLY A 289 15.41 -0.93 -44.70
CA GLY A 289 15.21 -1.21 -43.28
C GLY A 289 16.15 -2.30 -42.75
N ARG A 290 16.34 -3.39 -43.52
CA ARG A 290 17.23 -4.49 -43.15
C ARG A 290 18.69 -4.02 -43.06
N LEU A 291 19.16 -3.25 -44.03
CA LEU A 291 20.51 -2.72 -44.05
C LEU A 291 20.80 -1.77 -42.90
N ILE A 292 19.87 -0.86 -42.59
CA ILE A 292 19.99 0.05 -41.43
C ILE A 292 20.02 -0.71 -40.11
N MET A 293 19.16 -1.74 -39.96
CA MET A 293 19.21 -2.59 -38.75
C MET A 293 20.52 -3.35 -38.62
N GLN A 294 21.08 -3.85 -39.72
CA GLN A 294 22.39 -4.47 -39.73
C GLN A 294 23.50 -3.50 -39.31
N ALA A 295 23.49 -2.28 -39.85
CA ALA A 295 24.41 -1.22 -39.47
C ALA A 295 24.31 -0.87 -37.98
N LYS A 296 23.09 -0.76 -37.45
CA LYS A 296 22.87 -0.50 -36.04
C LYS A 296 23.44 -1.58 -35.14
N VAL A 297 23.31 -2.86 -35.52
CA VAL A 297 23.91 -3.98 -34.80
C VAL A 297 25.43 -3.92 -34.88
N GLN A 298 26.00 -3.57 -36.05
CA GLN A 298 27.42 -3.39 -36.23
C GLN A 298 27.97 -2.28 -35.31
N GLY A 299 27.36 -1.10 -35.32
CA GLY A 299 27.75 0.01 -34.43
C GLY A 299 27.67 -0.36 -32.96
N MET A 300 26.67 -1.16 -32.54
CA MET A 300 26.60 -1.70 -31.21
C MET A 300 27.75 -2.64 -30.85
N ASN A 301 28.16 -3.51 -31.80
CA ASN A 301 29.27 -4.41 -31.58
C ASN A 301 30.62 -3.66 -31.49
N GLU A 302 30.80 -2.63 -32.30
CA GLU A 302 31.97 -1.76 -32.26
C GLU A 302 32.04 -0.98 -30.93
N TYR A 303 30.90 -0.45 -30.46
CA TYR A 303 30.81 0.15 -29.14
C TYR A 303 31.17 -0.83 -28.03
N ASN A 304 30.63 -2.06 -28.05
CA ASN A 304 30.89 -3.07 -27.02
C ASN A 304 32.37 -3.50 -27.00
N ALA A 305 33.09 -3.33 -28.09
CA ALA A 305 34.55 -3.54 -28.17
C ALA A 305 35.35 -2.30 -27.71
N SER A 306 34.71 -1.17 -27.45
CA SER A 306 35.38 0.06 -27.01
C SER A 306 35.91 -0.05 -25.57
N GLU A 307 36.96 0.69 -25.26
CA GLU A 307 37.56 0.71 -23.91
C GLU A 307 36.56 1.16 -22.84
N GLY A 308 35.72 2.16 -23.13
CA GLY A 308 34.71 2.66 -22.17
C GLY A 308 33.64 1.63 -21.82
N ALA A 309 33.16 0.87 -22.84
CA ALA A 309 32.18 -0.20 -22.61
C ALA A 309 32.81 -1.38 -21.85
N GLN A 310 34.08 -1.71 -22.10
CA GLN A 310 34.79 -2.74 -21.36
C GLN A 310 34.99 -2.36 -19.88
N LEU A 311 35.35 -1.13 -19.58
CA LEU A 311 35.46 -0.63 -18.21
C LEU A 311 34.13 -0.66 -17.45
N ALA A 312 33.01 -0.32 -18.11
CA ALA A 312 31.67 -0.44 -17.52
C ALA A 312 31.34 -1.89 -17.17
N LEU A 313 31.59 -2.81 -18.08
CA LEU A 313 31.39 -4.26 -17.88
C LEU A 313 32.27 -4.79 -16.74
N GLU A 314 33.54 -4.43 -16.69
CA GLU A 314 34.46 -4.82 -15.61
C GLU A 314 33.98 -4.33 -14.25
N SER A 315 33.46 -3.11 -14.18
CA SER A 315 32.86 -2.56 -12.94
C SER A 315 31.66 -3.37 -12.47
N GLU A 316 30.74 -3.73 -13.38
CA GLU A 316 29.60 -4.58 -13.06
C GLU A 316 30.02 -6.00 -12.64
N LEU A 317 31.01 -6.58 -13.32
CA LEU A 317 31.54 -7.89 -12.97
C LEU A 317 32.27 -7.88 -11.62
N ALA A 318 32.98 -6.81 -11.28
CA ALA A 318 33.63 -6.65 -9.99
C ALA A 318 32.60 -6.54 -8.85
N LEU A 319 31.50 -5.80 -9.06
CA LEU A 319 30.39 -5.73 -8.13
C LEU A 319 29.71 -7.09 -7.95
N ALA A 320 29.44 -7.79 -9.05
CA ALA A 320 28.87 -9.13 -9.02
C ALA A 320 29.78 -10.14 -8.30
N ALA A 321 31.12 -10.04 -8.49
CA ALA A 321 32.09 -10.87 -7.79
C ALA A 321 32.11 -10.58 -6.28
N ALA A 322 32.08 -9.30 -5.87
CA ALA A 322 32.04 -8.92 -4.45
C ALA A 322 30.78 -9.46 -3.74
N ILE A 323 29.64 -9.48 -4.44
CA ILE A 323 28.38 -10.08 -3.94
C ILE A 323 28.50 -11.60 -3.89
N ARG A 324 29.14 -12.23 -4.88
CA ARG A 324 29.35 -13.68 -4.96
C ARG A 324 30.20 -14.24 -3.83
N ASP A 325 31.22 -13.50 -3.38
CA ASP A 325 32.13 -13.94 -2.33
C ASP A 325 31.51 -13.92 -0.92
N ASP A 326 30.27 -13.42 -0.75
CA ASP A 326 29.51 -13.60 0.47
C ASP A 326 28.76 -14.95 0.42
N ALA A 327 29.28 -15.94 1.16
CA ALA A 327 28.74 -17.29 1.20
C ALA A 327 27.24 -17.39 1.62
N ARG A 328 26.67 -16.32 2.21
CA ARG A 328 25.25 -16.23 2.56
C ARG A 328 24.39 -15.81 1.38
N SER A 329 24.97 -15.17 0.38
CA SER A 329 24.27 -14.74 -0.84
C SER A 329 24.36 -15.78 -1.97
N ASP A 330 25.37 -16.69 -1.92
CA ASP A 330 25.61 -17.69 -2.95
C ASP A 330 24.38 -18.53 -3.27
N GLN A 331 23.69 -19.04 -2.25
CA GLN A 331 22.51 -19.87 -2.45
C GLN A 331 21.34 -19.06 -3.02
N ALA A 332 21.09 -17.85 -2.51
CA ALA A 332 19.99 -17.01 -2.96
C ALA A 332 20.20 -16.53 -4.42
N TYR A 333 21.44 -16.19 -4.80
CA TYR A 333 21.76 -15.81 -6.17
C TYR A 333 21.75 -17.00 -7.12
N TRP A 334 22.21 -18.17 -6.67
CA TRP A 334 22.13 -19.41 -7.44
C TRP A 334 20.66 -19.77 -7.72
N ASP A 335 19.81 -19.73 -6.71
CA ASP A 335 18.38 -20.02 -6.83
C ASP A 335 17.64 -18.97 -7.72
N ALA A 336 18.02 -17.71 -7.63
CA ALA A 336 17.48 -16.67 -8.50
C ALA A 336 17.97 -16.84 -9.95
N GLY A 337 19.24 -17.17 -10.16
CA GLY A 337 19.83 -17.46 -11.47
C GLY A 337 19.25 -18.73 -12.07
N TYR A 338 19.08 -19.77 -11.27
CA TYR A 338 18.46 -21.04 -11.69
C TYR A 338 17.01 -20.85 -12.11
N ARG A 339 16.20 -20.11 -11.34
CA ARG A 339 14.83 -19.74 -11.72
C ARG A 339 14.79 -18.93 -13.02
N LYS A 340 15.65 -17.92 -13.16
CA LYS A 340 15.74 -17.16 -14.43
C LYS A 340 16.18 -18.01 -15.61
N SER A 341 17.14 -18.94 -15.42
CA SER A 341 17.58 -19.85 -16.48
C SER A 341 16.49 -20.85 -16.88
N GLN A 342 15.69 -21.31 -15.94
CA GLN A 342 14.51 -22.16 -16.25
C GLN A 342 13.46 -21.39 -17.06
N GLU A 343 13.17 -20.15 -16.71
CA GLU A 343 12.24 -19.31 -17.48
C GLU A 343 12.80 -18.99 -18.88
N TYR A 344 14.11 -18.74 -18.97
CA TYR A 344 14.79 -18.56 -20.25
C TYR A 344 14.76 -19.83 -21.11
N SER A 345 15.03 -21.01 -20.54
CA SER A 345 14.98 -22.28 -21.25
C SER A 345 13.57 -22.67 -21.68
N LYS A 346 12.53 -22.34 -20.88
CA LYS A 346 11.12 -22.47 -21.29
C LYS A 346 10.78 -21.55 -22.45
N GLY A 347 11.25 -20.31 -22.42
CA GLY A 347 11.09 -19.35 -23.52
C GLY A 347 11.81 -19.80 -24.80
N LEU A 348 13.02 -20.34 -24.66
CA LEU A 348 13.81 -20.90 -25.79
C LEU A 348 13.13 -22.13 -26.38
N ALA A 349 12.66 -23.06 -25.53
CA ALA A 349 11.94 -24.26 -25.96
C ALA A 349 10.62 -23.91 -26.66
N ALA A 350 9.88 -22.92 -26.16
CA ALA A 350 8.66 -22.41 -26.81
C ALA A 350 8.97 -21.74 -28.15
N GLY A 351 10.05 -20.96 -28.23
CA GLY A 351 10.54 -20.35 -29.47
C GLY A 351 10.99 -21.38 -30.52
N MET A 352 11.71 -22.42 -30.08
CA MET A 352 12.13 -23.52 -30.97
C MET A 352 10.94 -24.39 -31.42
N ALA A 353 9.99 -24.66 -30.55
CA ALA A 353 8.76 -25.37 -30.91
C ALA A 353 7.92 -24.58 -31.93
N SER A 354 7.84 -23.26 -31.82
CA SER A 354 7.16 -22.43 -32.81
C SER A 354 7.89 -22.33 -34.16
N ALA A 355 9.25 -22.43 -34.16
CA ALA A 355 10.05 -22.45 -35.36
C ALA A 355 10.02 -23.79 -36.10
N LEU A 356 9.81 -24.91 -35.41
CA LEU A 356 9.66 -26.26 -35.99
C LEU A 356 8.27 -26.55 -36.54
N VAL A 357 7.25 -25.80 -36.13
CA VAL A 357 5.85 -25.85 -36.63
C VAL A 357 5.62 -24.69 -37.61
N GLY A 358 6.54 -24.46 -38.52
CA GLY A 358 6.36 -23.53 -39.62
C GLY A 358 5.36 -24.03 -40.64
N THR A 359 4.09 -23.81 -40.44
CA THR A 359 3.04 -23.52 -41.41
C THR A 359 1.77 -23.16 -40.70
N GLY A 360 1.40 -21.89 -40.72
CA GLY A 360 0.03 -21.38 -40.68
C GLY A 360 -0.87 -21.88 -39.55
N SER A 361 -0.65 -21.35 -38.37
CA SER A 361 -1.71 -21.12 -37.39
C SER A 361 -1.10 -20.30 -36.25
N GLU A 362 -1.76 -19.24 -35.83
CA GLU A 362 -1.42 -18.45 -34.65
C GLU A 362 -1.36 -19.36 -33.43
N THR A 363 -0.17 -19.85 -33.08
CA THR A 363 0.02 -20.63 -31.87
C THR A 363 0.09 -19.69 -30.69
N THR A 364 -1.02 -19.59 -29.98
CA THR A 364 -1.05 -19.17 -28.59
C THR A 364 0.08 -19.83 -27.82
N THR A 365 0.97 -18.99 -27.26
CA THR A 365 2.04 -19.36 -26.34
C THR A 365 1.59 -20.40 -25.35
N GLY A 366 2.36 -21.47 -25.15
CA GLY A 366 2.06 -22.62 -24.29
C GLY A 366 2.00 -22.34 -22.78
N LEU A 367 1.47 -21.21 -22.37
CA LEU A 367 1.12 -20.90 -21.01
C LEU A 367 -0.18 -21.64 -20.65
N SER A 368 -0.22 -22.27 -19.47
CA SER A 368 -1.45 -22.88 -18.95
C SER A 368 -2.57 -21.85 -18.85
N VAL A 369 -3.82 -22.30 -18.83
CA VAL A 369 -4.97 -21.40 -18.66
C VAL A 369 -4.85 -20.55 -17.39
N GLU A 370 -4.22 -21.09 -16.35
CA GLU A 370 -3.94 -20.39 -15.10
C GLU A 370 -2.83 -19.34 -15.26
N GLU A 371 -1.72 -19.66 -15.90
CA GLU A 371 -0.64 -18.68 -16.16
C GLU A 371 -1.08 -17.54 -17.09
N ARG A 372 -2.01 -17.79 -18.00
CA ARG A 372 -2.67 -16.74 -18.79
C ARG A 372 -3.57 -15.85 -17.93
N ARG A 373 -4.23 -16.39 -16.90
CA ARG A 373 -5.09 -15.62 -15.99
C ARG A 373 -4.31 -14.73 -15.03
N TYR A 374 -3.22 -15.22 -14.43
CA TYR A 374 -2.47 -14.47 -13.41
C TYR A 374 -1.41 -13.51 -13.96
N GLY A 375 -0.90 -13.71 -15.19
CA GLY A 375 0.14 -12.83 -15.79
C GLY A 375 -0.39 -11.50 -16.30
N ASN A 376 -1.68 -11.35 -16.51
CA ASN A 376 -2.26 -10.24 -17.27
C ASN A 376 -2.57 -8.98 -16.44
N TRP A 377 -2.78 -9.10 -15.14
CA TRP A 377 -3.06 -7.93 -14.28
C TRP A 377 -1.92 -6.91 -14.23
N ARG A 378 -0.65 -7.38 -14.34
CA ARG A 378 0.52 -6.48 -14.39
C ARG A 378 0.65 -5.70 -15.69
N ARG A 379 -0.07 -6.08 -16.74
CA ARG A 379 -0.07 -5.41 -18.05
C ARG A 379 -1.29 -4.50 -18.28
N GLY A 380 -2.14 -4.33 -17.26
CA GLY A 380 -3.31 -3.45 -17.35
C GLY A 380 -4.41 -3.94 -18.31
N GLY A 381 -4.54 -5.26 -18.50
CA GLY A 381 -5.57 -5.84 -19.37
C GLY A 381 -5.65 -7.36 -19.27
N TYR A 382 -6.56 -7.96 -20.03
CA TYR A 382 -6.79 -9.41 -20.11
C TYR A 382 -7.10 -9.83 -21.54
N TYR A 383 -6.98 -11.13 -21.84
CA TYR A 383 -7.49 -11.71 -23.09
C TYR A 383 -8.91 -12.26 -22.86
N ASP A 384 -9.85 -11.87 -23.72
CA ASP A 384 -11.22 -12.40 -23.70
C ASP A 384 -11.30 -13.85 -24.22
N GLU A 385 -12.53 -14.42 -24.26
CA GLU A 385 -12.76 -15.80 -24.69
C GLU A 385 -12.34 -16.05 -26.14
N ASP A 386 -12.32 -15.00 -26.95
CA ASP A 386 -11.91 -15.03 -28.37
C ASP A 386 -10.40 -14.79 -28.54
N GLY A 387 -9.64 -14.62 -27.44
CA GLY A 387 -8.18 -14.38 -27.46
C GLY A 387 -7.80 -12.93 -27.79
N VAL A 388 -8.73 -11.99 -27.75
CA VAL A 388 -8.47 -10.57 -28.04
C VAL A 388 -8.06 -9.85 -26.75
N TRP A 389 -6.97 -9.07 -26.80
CA TRP A 389 -6.50 -8.26 -25.68
C TRP A 389 -7.46 -7.12 -25.37
N ARG A 390 -7.94 -7.06 -24.13
CA ARG A 390 -8.77 -5.99 -23.58
C ARG A 390 -8.04 -5.25 -22.48
N SER A 391 -7.97 -3.94 -22.57
CA SER A 391 -7.38 -3.08 -21.55
C SER A 391 -8.38 -2.76 -20.45
N HIS A 392 -7.93 -2.69 -19.20
CA HIS A 392 -8.75 -2.21 -18.07
C HIS A 392 -8.98 -0.69 -18.09
N ALA A 393 -8.23 0.06 -18.87
CA ALA A 393 -8.33 1.52 -18.94
C ALA A 393 -9.71 2.04 -19.40
N ALA A 394 -10.50 1.21 -20.06
CA ALA A 394 -11.89 1.51 -20.48
C ALA A 394 -12.95 0.96 -19.50
N GLY A 395 -12.53 0.38 -18.37
CA GLY A 395 -13.40 -0.35 -17.45
C GLY A 395 -13.65 -1.79 -17.89
N LEU A 396 -14.27 -2.56 -17.00
CA LEU A 396 -14.72 -3.94 -17.24
C LEU A 396 -16.24 -3.98 -17.16
N GLU A 397 -16.90 -4.35 -18.25
CA GLU A 397 -18.36 -4.56 -18.26
C GLU A 397 -18.74 -5.78 -17.40
N ARG A 398 -17.88 -6.78 -17.35
CA ARG A 398 -18.04 -8.00 -16.54
C ARG A 398 -16.69 -8.55 -16.11
N VAL A 399 -16.62 -9.02 -14.86
CA VAL A 399 -15.44 -9.72 -14.33
C VAL A 399 -15.25 -11.05 -15.07
N PRO A 400 -14.08 -11.35 -15.65
CA PRO A 400 -13.87 -12.53 -16.50
C PRO A 400 -13.99 -13.87 -15.76
N TYR A 401 -13.70 -13.91 -14.45
CA TYR A 401 -13.74 -15.12 -13.62
C TYR A 401 -13.78 -14.76 -12.13
N ASP A 402 -14.20 -15.72 -11.29
CA ASP A 402 -14.22 -15.54 -9.83
C ASP A 402 -12.83 -15.31 -9.26
N GLY A 403 -12.70 -14.34 -8.34
CA GLY A 403 -11.42 -13.96 -7.76
C GLY A 403 -10.53 -13.10 -8.65
N TYR A 404 -11.07 -12.48 -9.69
CA TYR A 404 -10.34 -11.57 -10.56
C TYR A 404 -9.86 -10.33 -9.78
N ALA A 405 -8.53 -10.13 -9.72
CA ALA A 405 -7.93 -8.98 -9.06
C ALA A 405 -7.85 -7.79 -10.02
N ALA A 406 -8.37 -6.64 -9.61
CA ALA A 406 -8.28 -5.38 -10.35
C ALA A 406 -7.78 -4.27 -9.43
N LEU A 407 -6.89 -3.41 -9.94
CA LEU A 407 -6.51 -2.17 -9.27
C LEU A 407 -7.56 -1.12 -9.61
N LEU A 408 -8.22 -0.59 -8.59
CA LEU A 408 -9.19 0.49 -8.72
C LEU A 408 -8.48 1.84 -8.49
N HIS A 409 -8.83 2.84 -9.28
CA HIS A 409 -8.39 4.22 -9.11
C HIS A 409 -9.45 5.02 -8.36
N GLU A 410 -9.06 6.17 -7.85
CA GLU A 410 -9.97 7.08 -7.14
C GLU A 410 -11.22 7.39 -8.00
N GLY A 411 -12.40 7.10 -7.44
CA GLY A 411 -13.68 7.28 -8.12
C GLY A 411 -14.21 6.06 -8.89
N GLU A 412 -13.45 4.97 -8.99
CA GLU A 412 -13.92 3.70 -9.56
C GLU A 412 -14.62 2.86 -8.50
N ARG A 413 -15.69 2.17 -8.88
CA ARG A 413 -16.41 1.23 -8.01
C ARG A 413 -16.68 -0.08 -8.70
N VAL A 414 -16.71 -1.16 -7.94
CA VAL A 414 -17.19 -2.47 -8.39
C VAL A 414 -18.69 -2.55 -8.13
N LEU A 415 -19.46 -2.78 -9.18
CA LEU A 415 -20.90 -3.04 -9.06
C LEU A 415 -21.13 -4.51 -8.67
N THR A 416 -22.08 -4.76 -7.79
CA THR A 416 -22.48 -6.12 -7.46
C THR A 416 -23.34 -6.72 -8.58
N ALA A 417 -23.44 -8.06 -8.64
CA ALA A 417 -24.25 -8.76 -9.67
C ALA A 417 -25.76 -8.42 -9.61
N ARG A 418 -26.19 -7.59 -8.63
CA ARG A 418 -27.57 -7.12 -8.47
C ARG A 418 -27.78 -5.66 -8.87
N GLU A 419 -26.73 -4.91 -9.06
CA GLU A 419 -26.70 -3.54 -9.60
C GLU A 419 -26.47 -3.54 -11.11
#